data_02b8422056549d104ab7adee0105ce1f
#
_entry.id   02b8422056549d104ab7adee0105ce1f
#
_cell.length_a   1.000
_cell.length_b   1.000
_cell.length_c   1.000
_cell.angle_alpha   90.00
_cell.angle_beta   90.00
_cell.angle_gamma   90.00
#
_symmetry.space_group_name_H-M   'P 1'
#
loop_
_entity.id
_entity.type
_entity.pdbx_description
1 polymer ?
#
loop_
_entity_poly.entity_id
_entity_poly.type
_entity_poly.pdbx_seq_one_letter_code
_entity_poly.pdbx_strand_id
1 'polypeptide(L)'
;MKLGLIGINDLGLSFGLLCEKNGYEVLVSNNNEDYIFNLNQKICITNEPLIQSMLFDTTKFSATTSNIDVIKNSDIIFTFSPTPSNIEGNYDTTKVFDIISEFYSLSSQDFPLYNKKLVICSTTNPGEVEQIQQRLNMFNIQVAYNPFFTNEGEIVKNIENHEMVLIGGEYQELTNDLIQLHTKLKKVLINVYTMSSKAAEFTKIG
;
A
#
# COMPACT_ATOMS: atom_id res chain seq x y z
N MET A 1 14.82 2.90 -5.63
CA MET A 1 13.35 2.84 -5.78
C MET A 1 12.73 3.38 -4.51
N LYS A 2 11.84 4.33 -4.64
CA LYS A 2 11.13 4.99 -3.55
C LYS A 2 9.70 4.50 -3.49
N LEU A 3 9.28 4.02 -2.33
CA LEU A 3 7.94 3.51 -2.08
C LEU A 3 7.12 4.57 -1.34
N GLY A 4 5.92 4.81 -1.82
CA GLY A 4 4.94 5.67 -1.18
C GLY A 4 3.83 4.85 -0.55
N LEU A 5 3.41 5.18 0.66
CA LEU A 5 2.31 4.51 1.33
C LEU A 5 1.28 5.55 1.77
N ILE A 6 0.04 5.41 1.31
CA ILE A 6 -1.05 6.36 1.58
C ILE A 6 -2.07 5.73 2.53
N GLY A 7 -2.54 6.52 3.49
CA GLY A 7 -3.58 6.12 4.44
C GLY A 7 -3.11 5.06 5.43
N ILE A 8 -1.85 5.16 5.86
CA ILE A 8 -1.23 4.14 6.72
C ILE A 8 -1.97 3.95 8.04
N ASN A 9 -2.05 2.69 8.42
CA ASN A 9 -2.42 2.14 9.71
C ASN A 9 -1.29 1.23 10.20
N ASP A 10 -1.49 0.43 11.23
CA ASP A 10 -0.46 -0.47 11.75
C ASP A 10 0.04 -1.47 10.69
N LEU A 11 -0.82 -1.95 9.78
CA LEU A 11 -0.42 -2.79 8.66
C LEU A 11 0.48 -2.03 7.68
N GLY A 12 0.04 -0.85 7.22
CA GLY A 12 0.81 -0.02 6.30
C GLY A 12 2.14 0.42 6.89
N LEU A 13 2.15 0.79 8.18
CA LEU A 13 3.38 1.17 8.88
C LEU A 13 4.33 -0.03 9.00
N SER A 14 3.86 -1.19 9.42
CA SER A 14 4.67 -2.43 9.49
C SER A 14 5.29 -2.79 8.15
N PHE A 15 4.49 -2.73 7.08
CA PHE A 15 4.96 -2.99 5.72
C PHE A 15 6.03 -1.97 5.29
N GLY A 16 5.79 -0.67 5.52
CA GLY A 16 6.74 0.38 5.19
C GLY A 16 8.08 0.23 5.92
N LEU A 17 8.04 -0.08 7.22
CA LEU A 17 9.24 -0.31 8.03
C LEU A 17 10.03 -1.55 7.57
N LEU A 18 9.34 -2.62 7.19
CA LEU A 18 9.99 -3.80 6.59
C LEU A 18 10.62 -3.46 5.23
N CYS A 19 9.97 -2.66 4.40
CA CYS A 19 10.53 -2.18 3.14
C CYS A 19 11.80 -1.35 3.38
N GLU A 20 11.76 -0.41 4.33
CA GLU A 20 12.92 0.43 4.67
C GLU A 20 14.09 -0.40 5.18
N LYS A 21 13.84 -1.35 6.08
CA LYS A 21 14.83 -2.30 6.58
C LYS A 21 15.48 -3.12 5.45
N ASN A 22 14.77 -3.36 4.37
CA ASN A 22 15.26 -4.06 3.18
C ASN A 22 15.83 -3.10 2.10
N GLY A 23 16.13 -1.86 2.47
CA GLY A 23 16.91 -0.92 1.68
C GLY A 23 16.11 0.00 0.76
N TYR A 24 14.77 -0.01 0.84
CA TYR A 24 13.93 0.93 0.12
C TYR A 24 13.88 2.29 0.83
N GLU A 25 13.72 3.35 0.08
CA GLU A 25 13.34 4.65 0.61
C GLU A 25 11.81 4.68 0.74
N VAL A 26 11.29 5.09 1.90
CA VAL A 26 9.86 5.00 2.22
C VAL A 26 9.32 6.37 2.65
N LEU A 27 8.28 6.83 1.96
CA LEU A 27 7.50 8.01 2.32
C LEU A 27 6.06 7.61 2.60
N VAL A 28 5.58 7.90 3.80
CA VAL A 28 4.22 7.52 4.20
C VAL A 28 3.33 8.74 4.42
N SER A 29 2.01 8.58 4.25
CA SER A 29 1.06 9.62 4.61
C SER A 29 -0.11 9.13 5.45
N ASN A 30 -0.57 10.04 6.31
CA ASN A 30 -1.81 9.95 7.06
C ASN A 30 -2.32 11.36 7.33
N ASN A 31 -3.63 11.56 7.39
CA ASN A 31 -4.25 12.87 7.61
C ASN A 31 -4.23 13.34 9.08
N ASN A 32 -3.75 12.53 10.02
CA ASN A 32 -3.60 12.88 11.43
C ASN A 32 -2.24 13.54 11.65
N GLU A 33 -2.24 14.85 11.90
CA GLU A 33 -1.02 15.65 12.07
C GLU A 33 -0.18 15.18 13.27
N ASP A 34 -0.82 14.89 14.42
CA ASP A 34 -0.12 14.42 15.61
C ASP A 34 0.55 13.05 15.38
N TYR A 35 -0.13 12.16 14.67
CA TYR A 35 0.42 10.86 14.31
C TYR A 35 1.66 11.02 13.42
N ILE A 36 1.59 11.85 12.39
CA ILE A 36 2.70 12.13 11.48
C ILE A 36 3.85 12.82 12.20
N PHE A 37 3.55 13.80 13.06
CA PHE A 37 4.56 14.45 13.89
C PHE A 37 5.32 13.43 14.75
N ASN A 38 4.60 12.57 15.45
CA ASN A 38 5.19 11.52 16.29
C ASN A 38 6.05 10.53 15.48
N LEU A 39 5.58 10.07 14.30
CA LEU A 39 6.37 9.19 13.43
C LEU A 39 7.70 9.83 13.02
N ASN A 40 7.71 11.12 12.69
CA ASN A 40 8.93 11.86 12.34
C ASN A 40 9.87 12.06 13.55
N GLN A 41 9.34 12.02 14.78
CA GLN A 41 10.12 11.98 16.02
C GLN A 41 10.53 10.55 16.43
N LYS A 42 10.27 9.56 15.60
CA LYS A 42 10.52 8.13 15.88
C LYS A 42 9.69 7.59 17.05
N ILE A 43 8.48 8.11 17.23
CA ILE A 43 7.53 7.71 18.27
C ILE A 43 6.30 7.09 17.60
N CYS A 44 5.94 5.88 18.01
CA CYS A 44 4.69 5.23 17.60
C CYS A 44 4.03 4.57 18.81
N ILE A 45 2.78 4.94 19.07
CA ILE A 45 1.95 4.31 20.09
C ILE A 45 1.07 3.29 19.40
N THR A 46 1.38 2.03 19.58
CA THR A 46 0.68 0.91 18.95
C THR A 46 0.79 -0.35 19.82
N ASN A 47 -0.16 -1.26 19.67
CA ASN A 47 -0.11 -2.59 20.29
C ASN A 47 0.69 -3.61 19.45
N GLU A 48 1.13 -3.22 18.25
CA GLU A 48 1.93 -4.09 17.38
C GLU A 48 3.37 -4.17 17.87
N PRO A 49 3.86 -5.38 18.22
CA PRO A 49 5.25 -5.58 18.59
C PRO A 49 6.21 -5.18 17.44
N LEU A 50 7.42 -4.77 17.79
CA LEU A 50 8.51 -4.43 16.89
C LEU A 50 8.38 -3.09 16.14
N ILE A 51 7.19 -2.52 15.95
CA ILE A 51 7.03 -1.26 15.20
C ILE A 51 7.89 -0.15 15.82
N GLN A 52 7.82 0.06 17.14
CA GLN A 52 8.57 1.13 17.79
C GLN A 52 10.09 0.96 17.62
N SER A 53 10.61 -0.26 17.78
CA SER A 53 12.05 -0.52 17.60
C SER A 53 12.49 -0.37 16.14
N MET A 54 11.70 -0.89 15.21
CA MET A 54 11.99 -0.76 13.78
C MET A 54 11.96 0.70 13.34
N LEU A 55 10.98 1.48 13.80
CA LEU A 55 10.87 2.90 13.49
C LEU A 55 12.09 3.68 14.01
N PHE A 56 12.56 3.36 15.21
CA PHE A 56 13.74 3.99 15.80
C PHE A 56 14.99 3.78 14.93
N ASP A 57 15.16 2.60 14.36
CA ASP A 57 16.33 2.22 13.56
C ASP A 57 16.29 2.76 12.12
N THR A 58 15.18 3.34 11.67
CA THR A 58 15.05 3.81 10.27
C THR A 58 15.97 4.97 9.94
N THR A 59 16.49 4.99 8.71
CA THR A 59 17.33 6.05 8.16
C THR A 59 16.78 6.66 6.87
N LYS A 60 15.90 5.94 6.16
CA LYS A 60 15.30 6.32 4.87
C LYS A 60 13.78 6.31 4.93
N PHE A 61 13.22 6.60 6.10
CA PHE A 61 11.79 6.69 6.36
C PHE A 61 11.41 8.14 6.65
N SER A 62 10.32 8.60 6.06
CA SER A 62 9.73 9.91 6.32
C SER A 62 8.22 9.85 6.25
N ALA A 63 7.55 10.75 6.97
CA ALA A 63 6.10 10.82 7.05
C ALA A 63 5.58 12.24 6.77
N THR A 64 4.44 12.34 6.07
CA THR A 64 3.79 13.60 5.68
C THR A 64 2.28 13.51 5.87
N THR A 65 1.60 14.64 6.00
CA THR A 65 0.13 14.71 5.96
C THR A 65 -0.42 14.80 4.53
N SER A 66 0.46 14.92 3.52
CA SER A 66 0.10 15.15 2.12
C SER A 66 0.23 13.88 1.27
N ASN A 67 -0.89 13.32 0.81
CA ASN A 67 -0.88 12.24 -0.17
C ASN A 67 -0.25 12.69 -1.50
N ILE A 68 -0.47 13.96 -1.86
CA ILE A 68 0.11 14.59 -3.06
C ILE A 68 1.64 14.48 -3.04
N ASP A 69 2.28 14.71 -1.89
CA ASP A 69 3.73 14.59 -1.76
C ASP A 69 4.17 13.14 -1.93
N VAL A 70 3.40 12.18 -1.42
CA VAL A 70 3.66 10.75 -1.63
C VAL A 70 3.56 10.40 -3.10
N ILE A 71 2.49 10.82 -3.80
CA ILE A 71 2.31 10.54 -5.23
C ILE A 71 3.44 11.16 -6.06
N LYS A 72 3.83 12.41 -5.77
CA LYS A 72 4.89 13.11 -6.51
C LYS A 72 6.24 12.41 -6.37
N ASN A 73 6.58 11.97 -5.17
CA ASN A 73 7.93 11.57 -4.81
C ASN A 73 8.17 10.05 -4.80
N SER A 74 7.22 9.22 -5.23
CA SER A 74 7.35 7.76 -5.17
C SER A 74 7.24 7.10 -6.54
N ASP A 75 7.92 5.98 -6.72
CA ASP A 75 7.87 5.16 -7.93
C ASP A 75 6.67 4.22 -7.91
N ILE A 76 6.47 3.54 -6.76
CA ILE A 76 5.32 2.67 -6.51
C ILE A 76 4.58 3.20 -5.28
N ILE A 77 3.26 3.36 -5.41
CA ILE A 77 2.38 3.88 -4.37
C ILE A 77 1.47 2.75 -3.89
N PHE A 78 1.43 2.51 -2.58
CA PHE A 78 0.57 1.54 -1.92
C PHE A 78 -0.51 2.25 -1.13
N THR A 79 -1.76 1.76 -1.19
CA THR A 79 -2.84 2.31 -0.37
C THR A 79 -3.20 1.35 0.76
N PHE A 80 -3.27 1.89 1.98
CA PHE A 80 -3.69 1.17 3.18
C PHE A 80 -4.91 1.82 3.86
N SER A 81 -5.62 2.68 3.12
CA SER A 81 -6.79 3.37 3.66
C SER A 81 -7.81 2.38 4.22
N PRO A 82 -8.35 2.64 5.42
CA PRO A 82 -9.37 1.77 6.00
C PRO A 82 -10.64 1.76 5.16
N THR A 83 -11.18 0.57 4.95
CA THR A 83 -12.41 0.31 4.18
C THR A 83 -13.39 -0.45 5.07
N PRO A 84 -14.10 0.23 5.99
CA PRO A 84 -15.03 -0.43 6.91
C PRO A 84 -16.18 -1.07 6.13
N SER A 85 -16.63 -2.25 6.59
CA SER A 85 -17.82 -2.89 6.01
C SER A 85 -19.09 -2.25 6.55
N ASN A 86 -20.10 -2.13 5.69
CA ASN A 86 -21.45 -1.72 6.06
C ASN A 86 -22.32 -2.93 6.47
N ILE A 87 -23.57 -2.67 6.88
CA ILE A 87 -24.53 -3.69 7.32
C ILE A 87 -24.86 -4.70 6.19
N GLU A 88 -24.74 -4.28 4.93
CA GLU A 88 -25.01 -5.11 3.75
C GLU A 88 -23.82 -5.97 3.34
N GLY A 89 -22.68 -5.86 4.05
CA GLY A 89 -21.45 -6.59 3.77
C GLY A 89 -20.57 -5.96 2.68
N ASN A 90 -20.93 -4.78 2.16
CA ASN A 90 -20.08 -4.03 1.23
C ASN A 90 -19.03 -3.21 1.98
N TYR A 91 -17.88 -3.01 1.37
CA TYR A 91 -16.80 -2.17 1.90
C TYR A 91 -16.99 -0.71 1.45
N ASP A 92 -16.84 0.23 2.37
CA ASP A 92 -16.76 1.66 2.04
C ASP A 92 -15.35 1.99 1.54
N THR A 93 -15.22 2.10 0.23
CA THR A 93 -13.97 2.37 -0.48
C THR A 93 -13.80 3.83 -0.86
N THR A 94 -14.62 4.72 -0.34
CA THR A 94 -14.59 6.17 -0.64
C THR A 94 -13.16 6.73 -0.52
N LYS A 95 -12.44 6.42 0.56
CA LYS A 95 -11.07 6.89 0.76
C LYS A 95 -10.07 6.37 -0.27
N VAL A 96 -10.30 5.20 -0.85
CA VAL A 96 -9.47 4.67 -1.94
C VAL A 96 -9.73 5.47 -3.21
N PHE A 97 -10.99 5.77 -3.52
CA PHE A 97 -11.36 6.60 -4.67
C PHE A 97 -10.96 8.08 -4.52
N ASP A 98 -10.91 8.61 -3.31
CA ASP A 98 -10.38 9.97 -3.06
C ASP A 98 -8.93 10.10 -3.52
N ILE A 99 -8.09 9.07 -3.30
CA ILE A 99 -6.70 9.04 -3.79
C ILE A 99 -6.66 9.14 -5.32
N ILE A 100 -7.61 8.51 -6.03
CA ILE A 100 -7.69 8.60 -7.49
C ILE A 100 -7.96 10.05 -7.94
N SER A 101 -8.80 10.77 -7.19
CA SER A 101 -9.06 12.20 -7.46
C SER A 101 -7.82 13.07 -7.31
N GLU A 102 -6.89 12.69 -6.43
CA GLU A 102 -5.60 13.39 -6.27
C GLU A 102 -4.70 13.22 -7.49
N PHE A 103 -4.70 12.05 -8.16
CA PHE A 103 -4.01 11.87 -9.45
C PHE A 103 -4.57 12.81 -10.53
N TYR A 104 -5.89 12.95 -10.61
CA TYR A 104 -6.50 13.91 -11.55
C TYR A 104 -6.12 15.36 -11.23
N SER A 105 -6.08 15.73 -9.96
CA SER A 105 -5.65 17.06 -9.52
C SER A 105 -4.20 17.34 -9.94
N LEU A 106 -3.31 16.38 -9.81
CA LEU A 106 -1.91 16.50 -10.23
C LEU A 106 -1.78 16.64 -11.74
N SER A 107 -2.54 15.87 -12.50
CA SER A 107 -2.56 15.97 -13.97
C SER A 107 -3.03 17.34 -14.44
N SER A 108 -4.03 17.95 -13.77
CA SER A 108 -4.50 19.29 -14.08
C SER A 108 -3.46 20.39 -13.80
N GLN A 109 -2.41 20.08 -13.04
CA GLN A 109 -1.25 20.95 -12.75
C GLN A 109 -0.05 20.62 -13.63
N ASP A 110 -0.24 19.88 -14.75
CA ASP A 110 0.82 19.43 -15.66
C ASP A 110 1.92 18.58 -15.01
N PHE A 111 1.63 17.95 -13.84
CA PHE A 111 2.58 17.06 -13.22
C PHE A 111 2.65 15.73 -13.99
N PRO A 112 3.87 15.25 -14.35
CA PRO A 112 4.01 14.02 -15.12
C PRO A 112 3.69 12.79 -14.26
N LEU A 113 2.57 12.12 -14.57
CA LEU A 113 2.10 10.93 -13.88
C LEU A 113 2.51 9.60 -14.56
N TYR A 114 2.98 9.65 -15.80
CA TYR A 114 3.33 8.45 -16.55
C TYR A 114 4.43 7.65 -15.84
N ASN A 115 4.33 6.32 -15.93
CA ASN A 115 5.19 5.34 -15.26
C ASN A 115 5.02 5.24 -13.73
N LYS A 116 4.04 5.93 -13.14
CA LYS A 116 3.65 5.67 -11.75
C LYS A 116 2.95 4.30 -11.66
N LYS A 117 3.11 3.65 -10.52
CA LYS A 117 2.51 2.36 -10.21
C LYS A 117 1.69 2.50 -8.94
N LEU A 118 0.44 2.02 -8.96
CA LEU A 118 -0.48 2.08 -7.82
C LEU A 118 -0.86 0.66 -7.39
N VAL A 119 -0.69 0.36 -6.12
CA VAL A 119 -1.02 -0.93 -5.53
C VAL A 119 -2.09 -0.74 -4.47
N ILE A 120 -3.23 -1.37 -4.67
CA ILE A 120 -4.34 -1.34 -3.72
C ILE A 120 -4.16 -2.48 -2.73
N CYS A 121 -3.91 -2.14 -1.45
CA CYS A 121 -3.78 -3.10 -0.34
C CYS A 121 -5.02 -3.11 0.57
N SER A 122 -5.85 -2.06 0.49
CA SER A 122 -7.14 -1.99 1.17
C SER A 122 -8.10 -3.05 0.64
N THR A 123 -8.99 -3.56 1.48
CA THR A 123 -10.04 -4.48 1.01
C THR A 123 -11.05 -3.70 0.17
N THR A 124 -11.33 -4.18 -1.04
CA THR A 124 -12.24 -3.55 -2.01
C THR A 124 -13.38 -4.48 -2.37
N ASN A 125 -14.46 -3.93 -2.94
CA ASN A 125 -15.54 -4.73 -3.49
C ASN A 125 -15.13 -5.27 -4.88
N PRO A 126 -15.57 -6.49 -5.26
CA PRO A 126 -15.17 -7.11 -6.52
C PRO A 126 -15.47 -6.24 -7.75
N GLY A 127 -14.42 -5.96 -8.53
CA GLY A 127 -14.46 -5.13 -9.74
C GLY A 127 -14.05 -3.67 -9.53
N GLU A 128 -13.84 -3.21 -8.29
CA GLU A 128 -13.43 -1.82 -8.04
C GLU A 128 -12.00 -1.53 -8.48
N VAL A 129 -11.07 -2.48 -8.33
CA VAL A 129 -9.70 -2.31 -8.82
C VAL A 129 -9.65 -2.19 -10.35
N GLU A 130 -10.50 -2.92 -11.07
CA GLU A 130 -10.65 -2.75 -12.52
C GLU A 130 -11.19 -1.36 -12.87
N GLN A 131 -12.15 -0.84 -12.12
CA GLN A 131 -12.66 0.54 -12.32
C GLN A 131 -11.56 1.58 -12.06
N ILE A 132 -10.73 1.39 -11.03
CA ILE A 132 -9.60 2.26 -10.73
C ILE A 132 -8.60 2.22 -11.89
N GLN A 133 -8.25 1.05 -12.40
CA GLN A 133 -7.38 0.91 -13.56
C GLN A 133 -7.93 1.66 -14.78
N GLN A 134 -9.21 1.48 -15.09
CA GLN A 134 -9.84 2.17 -16.22
C GLN A 134 -9.75 3.69 -16.09
N ARG A 135 -9.98 4.24 -14.89
CA ARG A 135 -9.87 5.68 -14.62
C ARG A 135 -8.43 6.20 -14.80
N LEU A 136 -7.43 5.40 -14.45
CA LEU A 136 -6.01 5.80 -14.48
C LEU A 136 -5.29 5.49 -15.79
N ASN A 137 -5.94 4.76 -16.72
CA ASN A 137 -5.37 4.41 -18.03
C ASN A 137 -4.92 5.63 -18.83
N MET A 138 -5.67 6.74 -18.76
CA MET A 138 -5.33 7.96 -19.46
C MET A 138 -3.97 8.58 -19.04
N PHE A 139 -3.50 8.24 -17.84
CA PHE A 139 -2.20 8.68 -17.30
C PHE A 139 -1.11 7.63 -17.47
N ASN A 140 -1.41 6.48 -18.11
CA ASN A 140 -0.50 5.35 -18.23
C ASN A 140 0.01 4.82 -16.87
N ILE A 141 -0.84 4.83 -15.83
CA ILE A 141 -0.56 4.30 -14.51
C ILE A 141 -0.96 2.83 -14.47
N GLN A 142 -0.02 1.97 -14.05
CA GLN A 142 -0.30 0.55 -13.81
C GLN A 142 -0.92 0.36 -12.43
N VAL A 143 -2.02 -0.40 -12.33
CA VAL A 143 -2.69 -0.70 -11.07
C VAL A 143 -2.63 -2.20 -10.78
N ALA A 144 -2.39 -2.56 -9.53
CA ALA A 144 -2.48 -3.93 -9.02
C ALA A 144 -3.23 -3.98 -7.68
N TYR A 145 -3.81 -5.12 -7.38
CA TYR A 145 -4.37 -5.47 -6.08
C TYR A 145 -3.40 -6.39 -5.35
N ASN A 146 -3.00 -6.05 -4.13
CA ASN A 146 -2.10 -6.86 -3.31
C ASN A 146 -2.55 -6.83 -1.85
N PRO A 147 -3.60 -7.59 -1.51
CA PRO A 147 -4.12 -7.64 -0.14
C PRO A 147 -3.19 -8.42 0.79
N PHE A 148 -3.22 -8.07 2.07
CA PHE A 148 -2.51 -8.76 3.13
C PHE A 148 -3.45 -9.64 3.94
N PHE A 149 -2.90 -10.77 4.44
CA PHE A 149 -3.58 -11.70 5.35
C PHE A 149 -2.80 -11.70 6.67
N THR A 150 -3.17 -10.81 7.58
CA THR A 150 -2.46 -10.58 8.84
C THR A 150 -3.42 -10.57 10.02
N ASN A 151 -2.90 -10.94 11.20
CA ASN A 151 -3.60 -10.83 12.45
C ASN A 151 -3.02 -9.68 13.27
N GLU A 152 -3.88 -8.94 13.97
CA GLU A 152 -3.45 -7.90 14.91
C GLU A 152 -2.53 -8.49 15.99
N GLY A 153 -1.52 -7.75 16.39
CA GLY A 153 -0.49 -8.17 17.35
C GLY A 153 0.65 -9.01 16.74
N GLU A 154 0.55 -9.41 15.47
CA GLU A 154 1.56 -10.20 14.77
C GLU A 154 1.84 -9.76 13.33
N ILE A 155 1.47 -8.52 12.97
CA ILE A 155 1.51 -8.04 11.57
C ILE A 155 2.90 -8.19 10.96
N VAL A 156 3.95 -7.71 11.65
CA VAL A 156 5.34 -7.81 11.15
C VAL A 156 5.73 -9.27 10.91
N LYS A 157 5.43 -10.16 11.87
CA LYS A 157 5.72 -11.60 11.75
C LYS A 157 4.94 -12.24 10.60
N ASN A 158 3.66 -11.86 10.44
CA ASN A 158 2.83 -12.38 9.36
C ASN A 158 3.40 -11.94 8.00
N ILE A 159 3.79 -10.68 7.83
CA ILE A 159 4.41 -10.22 6.58
C ILE A 159 5.71 -10.99 6.29
N GLU A 160 6.57 -11.21 7.29
CA GLU A 160 7.85 -11.90 7.11
C GLU A 160 7.70 -13.41 6.85
N ASN A 161 6.70 -14.08 7.45
CA ASN A 161 6.63 -15.55 7.48
C ASN A 161 5.42 -16.15 6.74
N HIS A 162 4.47 -15.34 6.26
CA HIS A 162 3.33 -15.87 5.52
C HIS A 162 3.79 -16.32 4.12
N GLU A 163 3.53 -17.58 3.78
CA GLU A 163 4.00 -18.16 2.53
C GLU A 163 3.24 -17.67 1.29
N MET A 164 1.99 -17.22 1.48
CA MET A 164 1.13 -16.81 0.38
C MET A 164 1.29 -15.32 0.06
N VAL A 165 1.41 -15.01 -1.23
CA VAL A 165 1.29 -13.65 -1.78
C VAL A 165 0.25 -13.68 -2.89
N LEU A 166 -0.79 -12.86 -2.77
CA LEU A 166 -1.85 -12.72 -3.76
C LEU A 166 -1.66 -11.42 -4.52
N ILE A 167 -1.59 -11.49 -5.83
CA ILE A 167 -1.47 -10.32 -6.71
C ILE A 167 -2.56 -10.39 -7.78
N GLY A 168 -3.42 -9.40 -7.79
CA GLY A 168 -4.45 -9.19 -8.82
C GLY A 168 -4.04 -8.06 -9.76
N GLY A 169 -4.02 -8.31 -11.07
CA GLY A 169 -3.68 -7.28 -12.06
C GLY A 169 -3.24 -7.88 -13.38
N GLU A 170 -3.13 -7.02 -14.41
CA GLU A 170 -2.81 -7.42 -15.77
C GLU A 170 -1.41 -6.99 -16.21
N TYR A 171 -0.73 -6.13 -15.43
CA TYR A 171 0.57 -5.58 -15.78
C TYR A 171 1.71 -6.45 -15.25
N GLN A 172 2.36 -7.17 -16.15
CA GLN A 172 3.45 -8.09 -15.81
C GLN A 172 4.63 -7.36 -15.15
N GLU A 173 4.92 -6.13 -15.56
CA GLU A 173 6.00 -5.33 -14.98
C GLU A 173 5.74 -5.05 -13.50
N LEU A 174 4.55 -4.53 -13.15
CA LEU A 174 4.17 -4.27 -11.76
C LEU A 174 4.10 -5.56 -10.94
N THR A 175 3.57 -6.65 -11.53
CA THR A 175 3.54 -7.97 -10.90
C THR A 175 4.95 -8.45 -10.55
N ASN A 176 5.91 -8.32 -11.45
CA ASN A 176 7.31 -8.68 -11.21
C ASN A 176 7.94 -7.83 -10.11
N ASP A 177 7.68 -6.53 -10.08
CA ASP A 177 8.16 -5.64 -9.02
C ASP A 177 7.64 -6.07 -7.64
N LEU A 178 6.35 -6.42 -7.55
CA LEU A 178 5.73 -6.91 -6.31
C LEU A 178 6.32 -8.26 -5.88
N ILE A 179 6.54 -9.19 -6.82
CA ILE A 179 7.19 -10.48 -6.52
C ILE A 179 8.59 -10.25 -5.94
N GLN A 180 9.39 -9.39 -6.57
CA GLN A 180 10.74 -9.07 -6.07
C GLN A 180 10.70 -8.41 -4.70
N LEU A 181 9.77 -7.48 -4.48
CA LEU A 181 9.56 -6.82 -3.19
C LEU A 181 9.25 -7.85 -2.12
N HIS A 182 8.19 -8.66 -2.31
CA HIS A 182 7.80 -9.68 -1.34
C HIS A 182 8.90 -10.72 -1.08
N THR A 183 9.65 -11.12 -2.10
CA THR A 183 10.78 -12.04 -1.94
C THR A 183 11.85 -11.48 -1.00
N LYS A 184 12.10 -10.17 -1.05
CA LYS A 184 13.06 -9.52 -0.14
C LYS A 184 12.54 -9.38 1.29
N LEU A 185 11.23 -9.15 1.45
CA LEU A 185 10.64 -8.94 2.79
C LEU A 185 10.48 -10.23 3.58
N LYS A 186 10.35 -11.36 2.89
CA LYS A 186 10.00 -12.63 3.53
C LYS A 186 11.21 -13.44 3.92
N LYS A 187 11.08 -14.14 5.05
CA LYS A 187 12.07 -15.09 5.58
C LYS A 187 11.85 -16.53 5.11
N VAL A 188 10.75 -16.79 4.41
CA VAL A 188 10.34 -18.10 3.91
C VAL A 188 10.15 -18.06 2.41
N LEU A 189 10.16 -19.22 1.77
CA LEU A 189 9.79 -19.34 0.36
C LEU A 189 8.32 -18.93 0.18
N ILE A 190 8.06 -18.16 -0.87
CA ILE A 190 6.72 -17.64 -1.16
C ILE A 190 6.04 -18.42 -2.29
N ASN A 191 4.74 -18.65 -2.11
CA ASN A 191 3.84 -19.08 -3.16
C ASN A 191 3.11 -17.86 -3.70
N VAL A 192 3.40 -17.44 -4.90
CA VAL A 192 2.76 -16.28 -5.52
C VAL A 192 1.59 -16.75 -6.37
N TYR A 193 0.41 -16.22 -6.07
CA TYR A 193 -0.81 -16.44 -6.83
C TYR A 193 -1.14 -15.17 -7.60
N THR A 194 -1.11 -15.27 -8.94
CA THR A 194 -1.46 -14.16 -9.83
C THR A 194 -2.77 -14.46 -10.53
N MET A 195 -3.64 -13.46 -10.60
CA MET A 195 -4.96 -13.58 -11.25
C MET A 195 -5.48 -12.20 -11.65
N SER A 196 -6.67 -12.12 -12.26
CA SER A 196 -7.31 -10.83 -12.51
C SER A 196 -7.59 -10.12 -11.19
N SER A 197 -7.63 -8.79 -11.20
CA SER A 197 -7.93 -7.99 -10.01
C SER A 197 -9.24 -8.42 -9.36
N LYS A 198 -10.28 -8.61 -10.15
CA LYS A 198 -11.60 -9.04 -9.67
C LYS A 198 -11.57 -10.43 -9.01
N ALA A 199 -10.82 -11.39 -9.57
CA ALA A 199 -10.66 -12.71 -8.94
C ALA A 199 -9.92 -12.61 -7.60
N ALA A 200 -8.88 -11.76 -7.53
CA ALA A 200 -8.13 -11.54 -6.30
C ALA A 200 -8.97 -10.83 -5.21
N GLU A 201 -9.85 -9.89 -5.60
CA GLU A 201 -10.81 -9.26 -4.69
C GLU A 201 -11.77 -10.31 -4.10
N PHE A 202 -12.33 -11.19 -4.93
CA PHE A 202 -13.15 -12.32 -4.44
C PHE A 202 -12.37 -13.24 -3.51
N THR A 203 -11.14 -13.58 -3.86
CA THR A 203 -10.29 -14.47 -3.04
C THR A 203 -9.98 -13.88 -1.67
N LYS A 204 -9.89 -12.53 -1.57
CA LYS A 204 -9.63 -11.85 -0.30
C LYS A 204 -10.80 -11.92 0.67
N ILE A 205 -12.04 -11.88 0.17
CA ILE A 205 -13.26 -11.76 0.98
C ILE A 205 -14.02 -13.09 1.17
N GLY A 206 -13.69 -14.14 0.40
CA GLY A 206 -14.27 -15.50 0.48
C GLY A 206 -13.50 -16.37 1.42
#